data_41a7a7c29a443358c16b2ff430a64956
#
_entry.id   41a7a7c29a443358c16b2ff430a64956
#
_cell.length_a   1.000
_cell.length_b   1.000
_cell.length_c   1.000
_cell.angle_alpha   90.00
_cell.angle_beta   90.00
_cell.angle_gamma   90.00
#
_symmetry.space_group_name_H-M   'P 1'
#
loop_
_entity.id
_entity.type
_entity.pdbx_description
1 polymer ?
#
loop_
_entity_poly.entity_id
_entity_poly.type
_entity_poly.pdbx_seq_one_letter_code
_entity_poly.pdbx_strand_id
1 'polypeptide(L)'
;VTTTIKHLDDTPFAGPKNGPDVIGHLVVWNLPQTKTTFAAVAAALTEAGLDEAEARAKLPQNVLRKVLRKLDTNKLVDRVASDESSVSYQVSRKLRVDDGLEYERDVVVSLSKSDATVSCPDDPERGQEIQRLVNESCGERSGGDIITIGDRIFRKANVDKERWREAGGVYYFPARSFEIVDKVERFYALLGVRMSRMPIPKGDPRAESEVNQLVVAGNERRISELRASIQELTIDNRPDTFERRAEQIRHRRLMIECSVELMAAERQRLLDALDEADQDLIAVVDRITGAPDLESGSDDQGQAQDGQDAAQDGPGATDGANVGDPALETADAS
;
A
#
# COMPACT_ATOMS: atom_id res chain seq x y z
N VAL A 1 28.25 -25.74 -11.62
CA VAL A 1 27.14 -26.40 -12.36
C VAL A 1 26.39 -25.32 -13.06
N THR A 2 26.62 -25.16 -14.36
CA THR A 2 25.98 -24.14 -15.20
C THR A 2 24.62 -24.66 -15.60
N THR A 3 23.56 -24.22 -14.96
CA THR A 3 22.18 -24.55 -15.33
C THR A 3 21.80 -23.73 -16.54
N THR A 4 21.81 -24.30 -17.71
CA THR A 4 21.31 -23.70 -18.95
C THR A 4 19.81 -23.54 -18.82
N ILE A 5 19.36 -22.30 -18.66
CA ILE A 5 17.92 -21.96 -18.69
C ILE A 5 17.47 -22.13 -20.14
N LYS A 6 16.72 -23.18 -20.43
CA LYS A 6 16.05 -23.35 -21.71
C LYS A 6 15.05 -22.20 -21.89
N HIS A 7 15.20 -21.48 -22.98
CA HIS A 7 14.27 -20.44 -23.40
C HIS A 7 12.83 -20.98 -23.48
N LEU A 8 11.92 -20.23 -22.92
CA LEU A 8 10.48 -20.53 -22.79
C LEU A 8 9.69 -20.05 -24.02
N ASP A 9 10.22 -20.28 -25.24
CA ASP A 9 9.47 -19.99 -26.45
C ASP A 9 8.47 -21.11 -26.84
N ASP A 10 8.47 -22.22 -26.07
CA ASP A 10 7.59 -23.37 -26.30
C ASP A 10 6.37 -23.41 -25.36
N THR A 11 5.72 -22.28 -25.08
CA THR A 11 4.42 -22.35 -24.41
C THR A 11 3.30 -22.56 -25.45
N PRO A 12 2.46 -23.60 -25.31
CA PRO A 12 1.39 -23.95 -26.26
C PRO A 12 0.25 -22.92 -26.35
N PHE A 13 0.39 -21.75 -25.74
CA PHE A 13 -0.57 -20.64 -25.75
C PHE A 13 -0.03 -19.38 -26.43
N ALA A 14 0.78 -19.52 -27.48
CA ALA A 14 1.16 -18.40 -28.33
C ALA A 14 0.03 -17.97 -29.28
N GLY A 15 -1.15 -17.70 -28.74
CA GLY A 15 -2.16 -16.87 -29.42
C GLY A 15 -1.68 -15.41 -29.46
N PRO A 16 -2.26 -14.56 -30.32
CA PRO A 16 -1.87 -13.15 -30.38
C PRO A 16 -1.99 -12.53 -28.98
N LYS A 17 -0.85 -12.14 -28.42
CA LYS A 17 -0.76 -11.55 -27.07
C LYS A 17 -1.66 -10.31 -26.94
N ASN A 18 -1.94 -9.62 -28.05
CA ASN A 18 -2.75 -8.41 -28.12
C ASN A 18 -3.54 -8.45 -29.44
N GLY A 19 -4.77 -8.95 -29.41
CA GLY A 19 -5.65 -8.97 -30.60
C GLY A 19 -6.96 -8.21 -30.31
N PRO A 20 -7.66 -7.74 -31.36
CA PRO A 20 -8.96 -7.09 -31.21
C PRO A 20 -10.02 -8.01 -30.58
N ASP A 21 -9.73 -9.31 -30.54
CA ASP A 21 -10.65 -10.35 -30.05
C ASP A 21 -10.35 -10.79 -28.59
N VAL A 22 -9.60 -9.97 -27.83
CA VAL A 22 -9.27 -10.25 -26.43
C VAL A 22 -9.84 -9.15 -25.54
N ILE A 23 -10.61 -9.54 -24.49
CA ILE A 23 -11.17 -8.59 -23.52
C ILE A 23 -10.17 -8.25 -22.41
N GLY A 24 -9.20 -9.13 -22.16
CA GLY A 24 -8.18 -8.95 -21.15
C GLY A 24 -7.30 -10.17 -20.99
N HIS A 25 -6.44 -10.15 -19.98
CA HIS A 25 -5.58 -11.28 -19.62
C HIS A 25 -5.73 -11.66 -18.17
N LEU A 26 -5.68 -12.96 -17.88
CA LEU A 26 -5.31 -13.46 -16.57
C LEU A 26 -3.79 -13.49 -16.49
N VAL A 27 -3.26 -12.89 -15.45
CA VAL A 27 -1.82 -12.73 -15.25
C VAL A 27 -1.40 -13.32 -13.92
N VAL A 28 -0.32 -14.09 -13.96
CA VAL A 28 0.32 -14.69 -12.79
C VAL A 28 1.80 -14.35 -12.82
N TRP A 29 2.39 -14.05 -11.69
CA TRP A 29 3.84 -13.91 -11.55
C TRP A 29 4.38 -14.63 -10.32
N ASN A 30 5.62 -15.10 -10.43
CA ASN A 30 6.34 -15.72 -9.34
C ASN A 30 7.28 -14.70 -8.71
N LEU A 31 7.34 -14.72 -7.37
CA LEU A 31 8.32 -13.94 -6.63
C LEU A 31 9.71 -14.55 -6.82
N PRO A 32 10.70 -13.80 -7.34
CA PRO A 32 12.07 -14.29 -7.38
C PRO A 32 12.62 -14.35 -5.96
N GLN A 33 13.32 -15.43 -5.66
CA GLN A 33 14.01 -15.59 -4.37
C GLN A 33 15.34 -14.82 -4.32
N THR A 34 15.84 -14.40 -5.49
CA THR A 34 17.11 -13.70 -5.62
C THR A 34 16.97 -12.22 -5.25
N LYS A 35 17.97 -11.71 -4.54
CA LYS A 35 18.13 -10.28 -4.30
C LYS A 35 18.84 -9.64 -5.49
N THR A 36 18.46 -8.42 -5.81
CA THR A 36 19.10 -7.60 -6.84
C THR A 36 19.52 -6.24 -6.27
N THR A 37 20.31 -5.47 -7.01
CA THR A 37 20.75 -4.14 -6.57
C THR A 37 19.77 -3.05 -7.05
N PHE A 38 19.79 -1.92 -6.34
CA PHE A 38 19.06 -0.71 -6.78
C PHE A 38 19.43 -0.31 -8.22
N ALA A 39 20.73 -0.32 -8.56
CA ALA A 39 21.20 0.05 -9.88
C ALA A 39 20.68 -0.90 -10.97
N ALA A 40 20.64 -2.21 -10.71
CA ALA A 40 20.08 -3.18 -11.65
C ALA A 40 18.58 -2.96 -11.88
N VAL A 41 17.83 -2.60 -10.82
CA VAL A 41 16.40 -2.27 -10.95
C VAL A 41 16.19 -1.00 -11.79
N ALA A 42 16.96 0.05 -11.54
CA ALA A 42 16.89 1.29 -12.33
C ALA A 42 17.21 1.04 -13.82
N ALA A 43 18.28 0.29 -14.10
CA ALA A 43 18.64 -0.10 -15.46
C ALA A 43 17.53 -0.91 -16.15
N ALA A 44 16.93 -1.88 -15.45
CA ALA A 44 15.85 -2.70 -15.99
C ALA A 44 14.58 -1.88 -16.28
N LEU A 45 14.26 -0.87 -15.45
CA LEU A 45 13.15 0.06 -15.72
C LEU A 45 13.40 0.84 -17.02
N THR A 46 14.57 1.45 -17.15
CA THR A 46 14.96 2.20 -18.36
C THR A 46 14.91 1.32 -19.61
N GLU A 47 15.47 0.11 -19.56
CA GLU A 47 15.47 -0.85 -20.67
C GLU A 47 14.05 -1.30 -21.05
N ALA A 48 13.14 -1.41 -20.06
CA ALA A 48 11.73 -1.73 -20.30
C ALA A 48 10.92 -0.53 -20.82
N GLY A 49 11.51 0.66 -20.96
CA GLY A 49 10.81 1.89 -21.36
C GLY A 49 9.91 2.44 -20.25
N LEU A 50 10.30 2.25 -18.99
CA LEU A 50 9.65 2.75 -17.79
C LEU A 50 10.50 3.84 -17.12
N ASP A 51 9.89 4.64 -16.27
CA ASP A 51 10.58 5.72 -15.54
C ASP A 51 11.50 5.11 -14.47
N GLU A 52 12.81 5.37 -14.55
CA GLU A 52 13.80 4.89 -13.57
C GLU A 52 13.56 5.44 -12.16
N ALA A 53 12.92 6.61 -12.05
CA ALA A 53 12.54 7.19 -10.76
C ALA A 53 11.60 6.29 -9.95
N GLU A 54 10.94 5.31 -10.60
CA GLU A 54 10.13 4.31 -9.90
C GLU A 54 10.98 3.32 -9.09
N ALA A 55 12.27 3.21 -9.31
CA ALA A 55 13.15 2.41 -8.46
C ALA A 55 13.15 2.88 -7.00
N ARG A 56 13.02 4.17 -6.75
CA ARG A 56 13.04 4.87 -5.46
C ARG A 56 14.04 4.28 -4.45
N ALA A 57 14.86 5.10 -3.86
CA ALA A 57 15.73 4.67 -2.77
C ALA A 57 14.87 4.25 -1.55
N LYS A 58 15.31 3.21 -0.85
CA LYS A 58 14.70 2.88 0.46
C LYS A 58 15.08 3.95 1.46
N LEU A 59 14.11 4.42 2.22
CA LEU A 59 14.38 5.34 3.32
C LEU A 59 15.12 4.58 4.44
N PRO A 60 16.32 5.04 4.85
CA PRO A 60 17.13 4.34 5.86
C PRO A 60 16.39 4.07 7.16
N GLN A 61 15.50 4.97 7.58
CA GLN A 61 14.67 4.81 8.78
C GLN A 61 13.71 3.59 8.67
N ASN A 62 13.14 3.33 7.50
CA ASN A 62 12.27 2.17 7.30
C ASN A 62 13.09 0.87 7.24
N VAL A 63 14.31 0.96 6.70
CA VAL A 63 15.25 -0.16 6.66
C VAL A 63 15.72 -0.47 8.07
N LEU A 64 16.11 0.52 8.88
CA LEU A 64 16.52 0.33 10.25
C LEU A 64 15.47 -0.45 11.06
N ARG A 65 14.21 -0.03 11.01
CA ARG A 65 13.12 -0.73 11.70
C ARG A 65 13.03 -2.21 11.31
N LYS A 66 13.17 -2.51 10.01
CA LYS A 66 13.15 -3.90 9.50
C LYS A 66 14.38 -4.70 9.96
N VAL A 67 15.55 -4.07 9.97
CA VAL A 67 16.81 -4.69 10.44
C VAL A 67 16.69 -5.03 11.91
N LEU A 68 16.25 -4.09 12.75
CA LEU A 68 16.08 -4.31 14.20
C LEU A 68 15.11 -5.46 14.50
N ARG A 69 14.00 -5.55 13.76
CA ARG A 69 13.03 -6.65 13.92
C ARG A 69 13.58 -8.02 13.49
N LYS A 70 14.51 -8.05 12.54
CA LYS A 70 15.12 -9.30 12.06
C LYS A 70 16.27 -9.77 12.94
N LEU A 71 17.01 -8.87 13.55
CA LEU A 71 18.15 -9.20 14.41
C LEU A 71 17.72 -9.98 15.66
N ASP A 72 16.50 -9.78 16.11
CA ASP A 72 16.01 -10.45 17.30
C ASP A 72 14.49 -10.57 17.28
N THR A 73 13.99 -11.75 16.89
CA THR A 73 12.55 -12.03 16.75
C THR A 73 11.78 -12.03 18.08
N ASN A 74 12.49 -12.12 19.21
CA ASN A 74 11.89 -12.15 20.54
C ASN A 74 11.86 -10.77 21.22
N LYS A 75 12.22 -9.70 20.49
CA LYS A 75 12.25 -8.33 21.02
C LYS A 75 11.16 -7.46 20.39
N LEU A 76 10.69 -6.55 21.21
CA LEU A 76 9.81 -5.46 20.77
C LEU A 76 10.68 -4.30 20.27
N VAL A 77 10.30 -3.71 19.14
CA VAL A 77 10.99 -2.57 18.52
C VAL A 77 9.99 -1.43 18.38
N ASP A 78 10.11 -0.45 19.27
CA ASP A 78 9.24 0.71 19.33
C ASP A 78 9.98 1.99 18.93
N ARG A 79 9.28 2.86 18.22
CA ARG A 79 9.79 4.18 17.91
C ARG A 79 9.55 5.10 19.10
N VAL A 80 10.64 5.54 19.76
CA VAL A 80 10.58 6.39 20.97
C VAL A 80 10.77 7.88 20.69
N ALA A 81 11.43 8.23 19.58
CA ALA A 81 11.57 9.62 19.16
C ALA A 81 11.67 9.73 17.64
N SER A 82 11.20 10.84 17.10
CA SER A 82 11.40 11.19 15.69
C SER A 82 11.25 12.69 15.53
N ASP A 83 12.31 13.34 15.09
CA ASP A 83 12.34 14.76 14.72
C ASP A 83 12.75 14.92 13.25
N GLU A 84 13.07 16.13 12.81
CA GLU A 84 13.49 16.40 11.43
C GLU A 84 14.85 15.77 11.09
N SER A 85 15.74 15.67 12.07
CA SER A 85 17.14 15.24 11.92
C SER A 85 17.35 13.77 12.19
N SER A 86 16.56 13.15 13.06
CA SER A 86 16.81 11.80 13.56
C SER A 86 15.53 10.98 13.80
N VAL A 87 15.72 9.68 13.96
CA VAL A 87 14.72 8.75 14.46
C VAL A 87 15.36 7.76 15.41
N SER A 88 14.72 7.52 16.55
CA SER A 88 15.22 6.60 17.58
C SER A 88 14.22 5.48 17.85
N TYR A 89 14.75 4.27 17.97
CA TYR A 89 14.01 3.07 18.31
C TYR A 89 14.57 2.49 19.61
N GLN A 90 13.65 2.13 20.50
CA GLN A 90 13.94 1.31 21.66
C GLN A 90 13.73 -0.15 21.30
N VAL A 91 14.73 -0.97 21.59
CA VAL A 91 14.63 -2.43 21.54
C VAL A 91 14.43 -2.93 22.95
N SER A 92 13.35 -3.65 23.20
CA SER A 92 13.01 -4.19 24.52
C SER A 92 12.96 -5.70 24.47
N ARG A 93 13.57 -6.38 25.45
CA ARG A 93 13.52 -7.83 25.61
C ARG A 93 12.24 -8.23 26.32
N LYS A 94 11.58 -9.23 25.80
CA LYS A 94 10.41 -9.84 26.42
C LYS A 94 10.83 -10.86 27.48
N LEU A 95 10.50 -10.61 28.72
CA LEU A 95 10.77 -11.50 29.84
C LEU A 95 9.44 -12.15 30.27
N ARG A 96 9.49 -13.45 30.51
CA ARG A 96 8.38 -14.20 31.05
C ARG A 96 8.54 -14.24 32.57
N VAL A 97 7.62 -13.62 33.30
CA VAL A 97 7.53 -13.67 34.76
C VAL A 97 6.30 -14.44 35.17
N ASP A 98 6.26 -14.91 36.41
CA ASP A 98 5.23 -15.85 36.90
C ASP A 98 3.78 -15.33 36.68
N ASP A 99 3.57 -14.02 36.73
CA ASP A 99 2.27 -13.37 36.56
C ASP A 99 2.02 -12.70 35.19
N GLY A 100 2.93 -12.91 34.19
CA GLY A 100 2.74 -12.28 32.89
C GLY A 100 4.00 -12.06 32.06
N LEU A 101 3.97 -10.98 31.30
CA LEU A 101 5.05 -10.57 30.42
C LEU A 101 5.57 -9.21 30.85
N GLU A 102 6.86 -9.14 31.19
CA GLU A 102 7.58 -7.90 31.42
C GLU A 102 8.48 -7.56 30.22
N TYR A 103 8.70 -6.28 30.02
CA TYR A 103 9.59 -5.77 28.96
C TYR A 103 10.75 -5.03 29.60
N GLU A 104 11.94 -5.56 29.42
CA GLU A 104 13.18 -4.92 29.85
C GLU A 104 13.78 -4.16 28.67
N ARG A 105 14.13 -2.89 28.88
CA ARG A 105 14.85 -2.09 27.89
C ARG A 105 16.22 -2.73 27.65
N ASP A 106 16.52 -3.06 26.39
CA ASP A 106 17.82 -3.60 25.98
C ASP A 106 18.74 -2.48 25.50
N VAL A 107 18.38 -1.84 24.38
CA VAL A 107 19.17 -0.74 23.81
C VAL A 107 18.28 0.31 23.15
N VAL A 108 18.84 1.52 23.00
CA VAL A 108 18.29 2.55 22.10
C VAL A 108 19.19 2.72 20.90
N VAL A 109 18.58 2.65 19.71
CA VAL A 109 19.26 2.82 18.44
C VAL A 109 18.70 4.02 17.73
N SER A 110 19.55 4.98 17.41
CA SER A 110 19.21 6.21 16.71
C SER A 110 19.78 6.21 15.30
N LEU A 111 19.06 6.80 14.35
CA LEU A 111 19.50 7.00 12.97
C LEU A 111 19.39 8.48 12.63
N SER A 112 20.50 9.06 12.18
CA SER A 112 20.52 10.38 11.54
C SER A 112 19.86 10.28 10.15
N LYS A 113 18.92 11.18 9.85
CA LYS A 113 18.20 11.18 8.56
C LYS A 113 19.02 11.81 7.43
N SER A 114 20.00 12.65 7.76
CA SER A 114 20.82 13.38 6.79
C SER A 114 21.87 12.49 6.12
N ASP A 115 22.54 11.65 6.90
CA ASP A 115 23.67 10.82 6.46
C ASP A 115 23.47 9.32 6.67
N ALA A 116 22.29 8.93 7.17
CA ALA A 116 21.93 7.55 7.50
C ALA A 116 22.88 6.87 8.51
N THR A 117 23.55 7.66 9.37
CA THR A 117 24.43 7.14 10.41
C THR A 117 23.64 6.57 11.57
N VAL A 118 23.96 5.33 11.95
CA VAL A 118 23.38 4.63 13.10
C VAL A 118 24.24 4.86 14.33
N SER A 119 23.61 5.23 15.45
CA SER A 119 24.23 5.37 16.77
C SER A 119 23.54 4.45 17.77
N CYS A 120 24.33 3.68 18.50
CA CYS A 120 23.88 2.85 19.62
C CYS A 120 24.85 3.10 20.80
N PRO A 121 24.61 4.14 21.62
CA PRO A 121 25.56 4.53 22.69
C PRO A 121 25.76 3.44 23.72
N ASP A 122 24.73 2.67 24.02
CA ASP A 122 24.76 1.60 25.04
C ASP A 122 25.55 0.36 24.56
N ASP A 123 25.71 0.17 23.23
CA ASP A 123 26.43 -0.95 22.62
C ASP A 123 27.00 -0.54 21.24
N PRO A 124 28.23 0.04 21.22
CA PRO A 124 28.84 0.53 19.98
C PRO A 124 29.14 -0.56 18.95
N GLU A 125 29.48 -1.78 19.38
CA GLU A 125 29.77 -2.90 18.45
C GLU A 125 28.50 -3.32 17.71
N ARG A 126 27.40 -3.44 18.43
CA ARG A 126 26.08 -3.69 17.87
C ARG A 126 25.63 -2.55 16.95
N GLY A 127 25.94 -1.30 17.31
CA GLY A 127 25.71 -0.13 16.45
C GLY A 127 26.38 -0.26 15.09
N GLN A 128 27.64 -0.70 15.05
CA GLN A 128 28.39 -0.93 13.81
C GLN A 128 27.79 -2.08 12.97
N GLU A 129 27.39 -3.18 13.61
CA GLU A 129 26.72 -4.28 12.92
C GLU A 129 25.39 -3.82 12.30
N ILE A 130 24.56 -3.09 13.06
CA ILE A 130 23.31 -2.55 12.57
C ILE A 130 23.55 -1.60 11.39
N GLN A 131 24.58 -0.72 11.47
CA GLN A 131 24.95 0.18 10.39
C GLN A 131 25.29 -0.59 9.10
N ARG A 132 26.09 -1.65 9.21
CA ARG A 132 26.45 -2.51 8.07
C ARG A 132 25.18 -3.13 7.43
N LEU A 133 24.30 -3.69 8.23
CA LEU A 133 23.06 -4.33 7.77
C LEU A 133 22.08 -3.32 7.14
N VAL A 134 22.03 -2.09 7.68
CA VAL A 134 21.22 -1.00 7.10
C VAL A 134 21.77 -0.63 5.73
N ASN A 135 23.09 -0.44 5.59
CA ASN A 135 23.74 -0.08 4.33
C ASN A 135 23.51 -1.17 3.26
N GLU A 136 23.72 -2.43 3.60
CA GLU A 136 23.45 -3.57 2.70
C GLU A 136 21.98 -3.60 2.27
N SER A 137 21.06 -3.50 3.23
CA SER A 137 19.61 -3.57 2.95
C SER A 137 19.09 -2.37 2.16
N CYS A 138 19.70 -1.19 2.28
CA CYS A 138 19.37 -0.02 1.47
C CYS A 138 19.72 -0.24 -0.01
N GLY A 139 20.86 -0.88 -0.28
CA GLY A 139 21.33 -1.18 -1.65
C GLY A 139 20.60 -2.34 -2.31
N GLU A 140 20.02 -3.24 -1.53
CA GLU A 140 19.37 -4.45 -2.04
C GLU A 140 17.86 -4.26 -2.31
N ARG A 141 17.34 -5.04 -3.28
CA ARG A 141 15.92 -5.18 -3.59
C ARG A 141 15.55 -6.66 -3.57
N SER A 142 14.53 -6.97 -2.79
CA SER A 142 13.92 -8.30 -2.77
C SER A 142 12.92 -8.48 -3.91
N GLY A 143 12.51 -9.71 -4.18
CA GLY A 143 11.41 -9.98 -5.11
C GLY A 143 10.12 -9.22 -4.75
N GLY A 144 9.79 -9.09 -3.46
CA GLY A 144 8.66 -8.29 -2.99
C GLY A 144 8.80 -6.79 -3.31
N ASP A 145 10.02 -6.24 -3.22
CA ASP A 145 10.26 -4.85 -3.62
C ASP A 145 10.03 -4.66 -5.12
N ILE A 146 10.45 -5.62 -5.95
CA ILE A 146 10.26 -5.59 -7.41
C ILE A 146 8.76 -5.61 -7.76
N ILE A 147 7.98 -6.49 -7.13
CA ILE A 147 6.53 -6.55 -7.34
C ILE A 147 5.86 -5.24 -6.89
N THR A 148 6.27 -4.68 -5.76
CA THR A 148 5.76 -3.39 -5.26
C THR A 148 6.04 -2.24 -6.25
N ILE A 149 7.19 -2.27 -6.94
CA ILE A 149 7.50 -1.31 -8.01
C ILE A 149 6.52 -1.48 -9.17
N GLY A 150 6.30 -2.71 -9.65
CA GLY A 150 5.33 -3.00 -10.70
C GLY A 150 3.91 -2.57 -10.34
N ASP A 151 3.46 -2.84 -9.11
CA ASP A 151 2.16 -2.41 -8.60
C ASP A 151 2.00 -0.89 -8.58
N ARG A 152 3.07 -0.17 -8.26
CA ARG A 152 3.08 1.29 -8.31
C ARG A 152 3.01 1.83 -9.74
N ILE A 153 3.71 1.19 -10.67
CA ILE A 153 3.65 1.53 -12.10
C ILE A 153 2.24 1.34 -12.63
N PHE A 154 1.59 0.21 -12.32
CA PHE A 154 0.20 -0.03 -12.70
C PHE A 154 -0.74 1.05 -12.14
N ARG A 155 -0.61 1.40 -10.85
CA ARG A 155 -1.42 2.47 -10.24
C ARG A 155 -1.20 3.83 -10.90
N LYS A 156 0.05 4.19 -11.21
CA LYS A 156 0.40 5.46 -11.89
C LYS A 156 -0.15 5.51 -13.32
N ALA A 157 -0.23 4.36 -13.98
CA ALA A 157 -0.81 4.22 -15.31
C ALA A 157 -2.35 4.05 -15.28
N ASN A 158 -2.98 4.20 -14.14
CA ASN A 158 -4.42 4.02 -13.97
C ASN A 158 -4.93 2.64 -14.43
N VAL A 159 -4.14 1.60 -14.15
CA VAL A 159 -4.51 0.23 -14.44
C VAL A 159 -5.06 -0.43 -13.19
N ASP A 160 -6.35 -0.70 -13.22
CA ASP A 160 -6.98 -1.56 -12.22
C ASP A 160 -6.70 -3.02 -12.56
N LYS A 161 -6.02 -3.68 -11.66
CA LYS A 161 -5.91 -5.14 -11.66
C LYS A 161 -6.93 -5.70 -10.69
N GLU A 162 -7.74 -6.64 -11.15
CA GLU A 162 -8.68 -7.33 -10.29
C GLU A 162 -8.15 -8.70 -9.90
N ARG A 163 -8.20 -9.04 -8.62
CA ARG A 163 -7.81 -10.37 -8.16
C ARG A 163 -8.88 -11.37 -8.59
N TRP A 164 -8.51 -12.36 -9.43
CA TRP A 164 -9.44 -13.36 -9.95
C TRP A 164 -10.05 -14.27 -8.87
N ARG A 165 -9.30 -14.51 -7.78
CA ARG A 165 -9.74 -15.28 -6.61
C ARG A 165 -9.24 -14.62 -5.33
N GLU A 166 -9.96 -14.78 -4.23
CA GLU A 166 -9.56 -14.25 -2.92
C GLU A 166 -8.20 -14.79 -2.47
N ALA A 167 -7.96 -16.10 -2.68
CA ALA A 167 -6.68 -16.73 -2.46
C ALA A 167 -5.95 -16.97 -3.79
N GLY A 168 -4.66 -16.59 -3.84
CA GLY A 168 -3.80 -16.81 -5.00
C GLY A 168 -3.36 -15.53 -5.70
N GLY A 169 -2.37 -15.66 -6.58
CA GLY A 169 -1.71 -14.57 -7.30
C GLY A 169 -2.18 -14.39 -8.74
N VAL A 170 -3.45 -14.72 -9.05
CA VAL A 170 -4.03 -14.55 -10.39
C VAL A 170 -4.79 -13.23 -10.45
N TYR A 171 -4.42 -12.39 -11.41
CA TYR A 171 -5.02 -11.07 -11.60
C TYR A 171 -5.56 -10.92 -13.01
N TYR A 172 -6.72 -10.29 -13.12
CA TYR A 172 -7.26 -9.84 -14.39
C TYR A 172 -6.71 -8.44 -14.73
N PHE A 173 -6.33 -8.28 -15.99
CA PHE A 173 -5.91 -7.01 -16.58
C PHE A 173 -6.75 -6.75 -17.84
N PRO A 174 -7.43 -5.60 -17.95
CA PRO A 174 -8.24 -5.27 -19.12
C PRO A 174 -7.37 -5.03 -20.36
N ALA A 175 -7.94 -5.26 -21.54
CA ALA A 175 -7.23 -5.10 -22.82
C ALA A 175 -6.60 -3.72 -23.01
N ARG A 176 -7.25 -2.65 -22.50
CA ARG A 176 -6.73 -1.27 -22.56
C ARG A 176 -5.39 -1.07 -21.85
N SER A 177 -5.01 -1.98 -20.95
CA SER A 177 -3.77 -1.89 -20.18
C SER A 177 -2.58 -2.63 -20.81
N PHE A 178 -2.72 -3.23 -21.97
CA PHE A 178 -1.71 -4.13 -22.53
C PHE A 178 -0.34 -3.49 -22.72
N GLU A 179 -0.27 -2.24 -23.18
CA GLU A 179 1.01 -1.56 -23.39
C GLU A 179 1.83 -1.47 -22.10
N ILE A 180 1.20 -1.08 -20.99
CA ILE A 180 1.90 -0.98 -19.71
C ILE A 180 2.19 -2.35 -19.12
N VAL A 181 1.30 -3.33 -19.34
CA VAL A 181 1.52 -4.72 -18.91
C VAL A 181 2.73 -5.31 -19.64
N ASP A 182 2.89 -5.04 -20.94
CA ASP A 182 4.05 -5.49 -21.74
C ASP A 182 5.37 -4.87 -21.19
N LYS A 183 5.37 -3.58 -20.89
CA LYS A 183 6.53 -2.91 -20.28
C LYS A 183 6.88 -3.50 -18.92
N VAL A 184 5.89 -3.75 -18.06
CA VAL A 184 6.12 -4.35 -16.75
C VAL A 184 6.55 -5.81 -16.86
N GLU A 185 6.00 -6.58 -17.79
CA GLU A 185 6.46 -7.95 -18.06
C GLU A 185 7.95 -7.96 -18.48
N ARG A 186 8.35 -7.06 -19.38
CA ARG A 186 9.75 -6.91 -19.77
C ARG A 186 10.64 -6.53 -18.59
N PHE A 187 10.22 -5.56 -17.78
CA PHE A 187 10.91 -5.16 -16.55
C PHE A 187 11.09 -6.36 -15.60
N TYR A 188 10.04 -7.14 -15.40
CA TYR A 188 10.07 -8.32 -14.56
C TYR A 188 11.02 -9.38 -15.11
N ALA A 189 10.97 -9.66 -16.40
CA ALA A 189 11.84 -10.64 -17.06
C ALA A 189 13.32 -10.30 -16.90
N LEU A 190 13.71 -9.01 -17.04
CA LEU A 190 15.08 -8.53 -16.83
C LEU A 190 15.59 -8.76 -15.41
N LEU A 191 14.70 -8.86 -14.43
CA LEU A 191 15.03 -9.11 -13.03
C LEU A 191 14.74 -10.56 -12.57
N GLY A 192 14.46 -11.46 -13.51
CA GLY A 192 14.21 -12.88 -13.22
C GLY A 192 12.84 -13.16 -12.63
N VAL A 193 11.90 -12.20 -12.64
CA VAL A 193 10.49 -12.44 -12.30
C VAL A 193 9.80 -13.02 -13.53
N ARG A 194 9.25 -14.20 -13.37
CA ARG A 194 8.48 -14.82 -14.44
C ARG A 194 7.02 -14.39 -14.35
N MET A 195 6.53 -13.80 -15.43
CA MET A 195 5.14 -13.42 -15.60
C MET A 195 4.51 -14.29 -16.71
N SER A 196 3.36 -14.87 -16.42
CA SER A 196 2.60 -15.69 -17.38
C SER A 196 1.26 -15.02 -17.64
N ARG A 197 0.85 -14.96 -18.90
CA ARG A 197 -0.41 -14.36 -19.33
C ARG A 197 -1.29 -15.38 -20.06
N MET A 198 -2.57 -15.37 -19.74
CA MET A 198 -3.61 -16.13 -20.42
C MET A 198 -4.62 -15.16 -21.04
N PRO A 199 -4.73 -15.06 -22.35
CA PRO A 199 -5.72 -14.18 -22.99
C PRO A 199 -7.13 -14.70 -22.72
N ILE A 200 -8.09 -13.79 -22.50
CA ILE A 200 -9.51 -14.09 -22.39
C ILE A 200 -10.16 -13.66 -23.72
N PRO A 201 -10.68 -14.59 -24.51
CA PRO A 201 -11.26 -14.27 -25.81
C PRO A 201 -12.54 -13.45 -25.65
N LYS A 202 -12.75 -12.52 -26.58
CA LYS A 202 -14.02 -11.83 -26.76
C LYS A 202 -15.01 -12.75 -27.46
N GLY A 203 -16.29 -12.62 -27.10
CA GLY A 203 -17.37 -13.42 -27.71
C GLY A 203 -17.61 -14.74 -26.99
N ASP A 204 -16.95 -15.05 -25.90
CA ASP A 204 -17.33 -16.08 -24.95
C ASP A 204 -18.24 -15.48 -23.87
N PRO A 205 -19.59 -15.70 -23.93
CA PRO A 205 -20.52 -15.07 -23.01
C PRO A 205 -20.26 -15.44 -21.53
N ARG A 206 -19.71 -16.64 -21.29
CA ARG A 206 -19.37 -17.07 -19.93
C ARG A 206 -18.15 -16.32 -19.38
N ALA A 207 -17.08 -16.24 -20.17
CA ALA A 207 -15.88 -15.52 -19.78
C ALA A 207 -16.16 -14.01 -19.61
N GLU A 208 -16.96 -13.41 -20.51
CA GLU A 208 -17.39 -12.02 -20.40
C GLU A 208 -18.21 -11.76 -19.13
N SER A 209 -19.14 -12.66 -18.81
CA SER A 209 -19.95 -12.57 -17.59
C SER A 209 -19.07 -12.69 -16.31
N GLU A 210 -18.14 -13.63 -16.28
CA GLU A 210 -17.22 -13.80 -15.15
C GLU A 210 -16.33 -12.56 -14.96
N VAL A 211 -15.81 -11.99 -16.05
CA VAL A 211 -15.03 -10.73 -16.03
C VAL A 211 -15.87 -9.56 -15.53
N ASN A 212 -17.10 -9.40 -16.07
CA ASN A 212 -18.00 -8.34 -15.62
C ASN A 212 -18.27 -8.44 -14.11
N GLN A 213 -18.61 -9.61 -13.60
CA GLN A 213 -18.84 -9.83 -12.16
C GLN A 213 -17.60 -9.50 -11.32
N LEU A 214 -16.43 -9.90 -11.80
CA LEU A 214 -15.16 -9.60 -11.13
C LEU A 214 -14.90 -8.09 -11.03
N VAL A 215 -15.08 -7.37 -12.15
CA VAL A 215 -14.88 -5.92 -12.22
C VAL A 215 -15.89 -5.17 -11.36
N VAL A 216 -17.15 -5.61 -11.36
CA VAL A 216 -18.21 -5.07 -10.49
C VAL A 216 -17.83 -5.24 -9.03
N ALA A 217 -17.57 -6.47 -8.58
CA ALA A 217 -17.22 -6.76 -7.19
C ALA A 217 -15.96 -6.01 -6.73
N GLY A 218 -14.95 -5.90 -7.60
CA GLY A 218 -13.74 -5.13 -7.33
C GLY A 218 -14.02 -3.64 -7.11
N ASN A 219 -14.88 -3.04 -7.92
CA ASN A 219 -15.26 -1.63 -7.76
C ASN A 219 -16.13 -1.41 -6.52
N GLU A 220 -17.12 -2.26 -6.26
CA GLU A 220 -17.95 -2.19 -5.04
C GLU A 220 -17.11 -2.21 -3.76
N ARG A 221 -16.15 -3.14 -3.68
CA ARG A 221 -15.24 -3.21 -2.54
C ARG A 221 -14.45 -1.92 -2.36
N ARG A 222 -13.86 -1.37 -3.44
CA ARG A 222 -13.08 -0.12 -3.35
C ARG A 222 -13.92 1.09 -2.98
N ILE A 223 -15.16 1.17 -3.47
CA ILE A 223 -16.10 2.24 -3.09
C ILE A 223 -16.45 2.11 -1.61
N SER A 224 -16.72 0.89 -1.13
CA SER A 224 -17.00 0.63 0.30
C SER A 224 -15.80 1.00 1.19
N GLU A 225 -14.58 0.59 0.82
CA GLU A 225 -13.35 0.96 1.54
C GLU A 225 -13.13 2.48 1.54
N LEU A 226 -13.41 3.15 0.43
CA LEU A 226 -13.31 4.59 0.31
C LEU A 226 -14.32 5.30 1.23
N ARG A 227 -15.60 4.88 1.23
CA ARG A 227 -16.65 5.41 2.13
C ARG A 227 -16.28 5.21 3.60
N ALA A 228 -15.84 4.01 3.98
CA ALA A 228 -15.37 3.74 5.34
C ALA A 228 -14.24 4.71 5.74
N SER A 229 -13.26 4.89 4.86
CA SER A 229 -12.13 5.81 5.12
C SER A 229 -12.53 7.30 5.16
N ILE A 230 -13.63 7.70 4.52
CA ILE A 230 -14.20 9.05 4.60
C ILE A 230 -14.88 9.24 5.97
N GLN A 231 -15.62 8.24 6.44
CA GLN A 231 -16.30 8.30 7.74
C GLN A 231 -15.32 8.37 8.93
N GLU A 232 -14.10 7.87 8.78
CA GLU A 232 -13.03 7.94 9.78
C GLU A 232 -12.33 9.32 9.84
N LEU A 233 -12.64 10.25 8.92
CA LEU A 233 -12.00 11.57 8.91
C LEU A 233 -12.47 12.43 10.10
N THR A 234 -11.49 13.09 10.73
CA THR A 234 -11.67 13.97 11.90
C THR A 234 -11.01 15.33 11.65
N ILE A 235 -11.24 16.27 12.57
CA ILE A 235 -10.63 17.61 12.53
C ILE A 235 -9.09 17.57 12.60
N ASP A 236 -8.52 16.50 13.19
CA ASP A 236 -7.08 16.34 13.33
C ASP A 236 -6.40 15.87 12.02
N ASN A 237 -7.19 15.50 11.02
CA ASN A 237 -6.65 15.13 9.73
C ASN A 237 -6.09 16.34 8.98
N ARG A 238 -4.96 16.12 8.28
CA ARG A 238 -4.35 17.18 7.46
C ARG A 238 -5.29 17.56 6.30
N PRO A 239 -5.33 18.82 5.89
CA PRO A 239 -6.17 19.28 4.76
C PRO A 239 -5.96 18.47 3.48
N ASP A 240 -4.70 18.11 3.16
CA ASP A 240 -4.35 17.28 2.00
C ASP A 240 -4.97 15.87 2.03
N THR A 241 -5.45 15.41 3.19
CA THR A 241 -6.16 14.13 3.31
C THR A 241 -7.54 14.20 2.66
N PHE A 242 -8.25 15.31 2.83
CA PHE A 242 -9.57 15.53 2.21
C PHE A 242 -9.44 15.66 0.69
N GLU A 243 -8.48 16.46 0.21
CA GLU A 243 -8.18 16.60 -1.22
C GLU A 243 -7.86 15.25 -1.86
N ARG A 244 -7.08 14.41 -1.17
CA ARG A 244 -6.75 13.07 -1.61
C ARG A 244 -7.97 12.16 -1.73
N ARG A 245 -8.95 12.27 -0.83
CA ARG A 245 -10.21 11.50 -0.93
C ARG A 245 -11.05 11.96 -2.11
N ALA A 246 -11.19 13.26 -2.31
CA ALA A 246 -11.87 13.82 -3.48
C ALA A 246 -11.21 13.37 -4.79
N GLU A 247 -9.86 13.36 -4.84
CA GLU A 247 -9.12 12.87 -6.01
C GLU A 247 -9.34 11.36 -6.24
N GLN A 248 -9.41 10.56 -5.19
CA GLN A 248 -9.72 9.13 -5.28
C GLN A 248 -11.12 8.88 -5.85
N ILE A 249 -12.13 9.67 -5.45
CA ILE A 249 -13.50 9.61 -6.01
C ILE A 249 -13.46 9.93 -7.50
N ARG A 250 -12.86 11.07 -7.90
CA ARG A 250 -12.75 11.47 -9.32
C ARG A 250 -12.04 10.44 -10.16
N HIS A 251 -10.92 9.92 -9.66
CA HIS A 251 -10.18 8.88 -10.35
C HIS A 251 -11.00 7.62 -10.53
N ARG A 252 -11.72 7.17 -9.48
CA ARG A 252 -12.56 5.97 -9.55
C ARG A 252 -13.71 6.15 -10.54
N ARG A 253 -14.32 7.34 -10.56
CA ARG A 253 -15.37 7.68 -11.54
C ARG A 253 -14.86 7.49 -12.97
N LEU A 254 -13.72 8.09 -13.30
CA LEU A 254 -13.10 7.95 -14.61
C LEU A 254 -12.85 6.48 -14.98
N MET A 255 -12.35 5.68 -14.05
CA MET A 255 -12.09 4.26 -14.28
C MET A 255 -13.35 3.46 -14.58
N ILE A 256 -14.46 3.73 -13.88
CA ILE A 256 -15.76 3.08 -14.11
C ILE A 256 -16.35 3.51 -15.45
N GLU A 257 -16.31 4.79 -15.80
CA GLU A 257 -16.79 5.33 -17.07
C GLU A 257 -16.05 4.72 -18.27
N CYS A 258 -14.72 4.55 -18.14
CA CYS A 258 -13.88 3.96 -19.18
C CYS A 258 -13.91 2.43 -19.24
N SER A 259 -14.56 1.75 -18.28
CA SER A 259 -14.63 0.28 -18.26
C SER A 259 -15.60 -0.24 -19.31
N VAL A 260 -15.06 -0.88 -20.35
CA VAL A 260 -15.86 -1.51 -21.41
C VAL A 260 -16.46 -2.86 -20.99
N GLU A 261 -15.92 -3.43 -19.92
CA GLU A 261 -16.33 -4.70 -19.35
C GLU A 261 -17.65 -4.60 -18.55
N LEU A 262 -18.01 -3.38 -18.11
CA LEU A 262 -19.22 -3.13 -17.34
C LEU A 262 -20.45 -2.96 -18.23
N MET A 263 -21.51 -3.67 -17.92
CA MET A 263 -22.82 -3.41 -18.52
C MET A 263 -23.36 -2.05 -18.04
N ALA A 264 -24.24 -1.44 -18.85
CA ALA A 264 -24.72 -0.08 -18.59
C ALA A 264 -25.40 0.07 -17.21
N ALA A 265 -26.19 -0.92 -16.79
CA ALA A 265 -26.88 -0.91 -15.51
C ALA A 265 -25.91 -0.97 -14.31
N GLU A 266 -24.92 -1.87 -14.37
CA GLU A 266 -23.91 -1.98 -13.34
C GLU A 266 -23.01 -0.73 -13.27
N ARG A 267 -22.63 -0.20 -14.44
CA ARG A 267 -21.88 1.05 -14.51
C ARG A 267 -22.62 2.18 -13.81
N GLN A 268 -23.91 2.36 -14.11
CA GLN A 268 -24.72 3.40 -13.48
C GLN A 268 -24.81 3.23 -11.97
N ARG A 269 -25.10 2.00 -11.51
CA ARG A 269 -25.15 1.69 -10.07
C ARG A 269 -23.84 2.02 -9.33
N LEU A 270 -22.68 1.73 -9.95
CA LEU A 270 -21.38 2.05 -9.36
C LEU A 270 -21.11 3.57 -9.34
N LEU A 271 -21.58 4.30 -10.36
CA LEU A 271 -21.50 5.76 -10.39
C LEU A 271 -22.39 6.39 -9.32
N ASP A 272 -23.60 5.89 -9.13
CA ASP A 272 -24.51 6.36 -8.08
C ASP A 272 -23.90 6.13 -6.69
N ALA A 273 -23.26 4.99 -6.45
CA ALA A 273 -22.55 4.72 -5.18
C ALA A 273 -21.33 5.65 -4.96
N LEU A 274 -20.69 6.12 -6.03
CA LEU A 274 -19.63 7.13 -5.93
C LEU A 274 -20.20 8.54 -5.65
N ASP A 275 -21.37 8.85 -6.18
CA ASP A 275 -22.06 10.12 -5.87
C ASP A 275 -22.43 10.17 -4.38
N GLU A 276 -22.89 9.04 -3.81
CA GLU A 276 -23.10 8.93 -2.36
C GLU A 276 -21.79 9.12 -1.57
N ALA A 277 -20.67 8.55 -2.02
CA ALA A 277 -19.37 8.74 -1.37
C ALA A 277 -18.89 10.20 -1.41
N ASP A 278 -19.17 10.91 -2.49
CA ASP A 278 -18.86 12.35 -2.62
C ASP A 278 -19.71 13.20 -1.67
N GLN A 279 -20.99 12.88 -1.54
CA GLN A 279 -21.89 13.50 -0.56
C GLN A 279 -21.46 13.22 0.89
N ASP A 280 -21.03 11.98 1.20
CA ASP A 280 -20.47 11.60 2.51
C ASP A 280 -19.24 12.48 2.83
N LEU A 281 -18.34 12.71 1.84
CA LEU A 281 -17.15 13.53 2.01
C LEU A 281 -17.53 15.01 2.28
N ILE A 282 -18.46 15.57 1.54
CA ILE A 282 -18.96 16.94 1.74
C ILE A 282 -19.54 17.07 3.16
N ALA A 283 -20.42 16.15 3.57
CA ALA A 283 -21.04 16.18 4.89
C ALA A 283 -20.00 16.09 6.04
N VAL A 284 -18.92 15.31 5.85
CA VAL A 284 -17.82 15.26 6.82
C VAL A 284 -17.05 16.57 6.87
N VAL A 285 -16.75 17.17 5.73
CA VAL A 285 -16.07 18.48 5.65
C VAL A 285 -16.92 19.56 6.34
N ASP A 286 -18.22 19.65 6.06
CA ASP A 286 -19.12 20.62 6.68
C ASP A 286 -19.18 20.46 8.20
N ARG A 287 -19.25 19.21 8.70
CA ARG A 287 -19.22 18.93 10.14
C ARG A 287 -17.92 19.36 10.81
N ILE A 288 -16.78 19.17 10.14
CA ILE A 288 -15.44 19.48 10.68
C ILE A 288 -15.17 20.99 10.62
N THR A 289 -15.60 21.67 9.57
CA THR A 289 -15.35 23.10 9.37
C THR A 289 -16.28 23.98 10.20
N GLY A 290 -17.28 23.39 10.84
CA GLY A 290 -18.17 24.12 11.73
C GLY A 290 -18.96 25.18 10.97
N ALA A 291 -19.57 24.83 9.84
CA ALA A 291 -20.64 25.67 9.30
C ALA A 291 -21.69 25.81 10.41
N PRO A 292 -21.94 27.01 10.96
CA PRO A 292 -22.92 27.18 12.01
C PRO A 292 -24.26 26.72 11.43
N ASP A 293 -24.93 25.81 12.13
CA ASP A 293 -26.34 25.50 11.88
C ASP A 293 -27.11 26.79 11.80
N LEU A 294 -27.39 27.27 10.61
CA LEU A 294 -28.28 28.42 10.37
C LEU A 294 -29.75 28.05 10.52
N GLU A 295 -30.06 27.15 11.47
CA GLU A 295 -31.45 26.92 11.87
C GLU A 295 -31.54 26.54 13.35
N SER A 296 -31.65 27.50 14.22
CA SER A 296 -32.63 27.55 15.31
C SER A 296 -32.49 28.86 16.08
N GLY A 297 -32.95 29.95 15.44
CA GLY A 297 -33.41 31.09 16.19
C GLY A 297 -34.74 30.74 16.83
N SER A 298 -34.75 30.26 18.05
CA SER A 298 -35.90 30.37 18.93
C SER A 298 -35.44 30.94 20.27
N ASP A 299 -35.91 32.16 20.47
CA ASP A 299 -35.93 32.87 21.73
C ASP A 299 -36.03 31.97 22.95
N ASP A 300 -35.10 32.10 23.87
CA ASP A 300 -35.51 32.08 25.27
C ASP A 300 -34.58 32.98 26.12
N GLN A 301 -35.28 33.88 26.84
CA GLN A 301 -34.73 34.86 27.75
C GLN A 301 -34.42 34.16 29.08
N GLY A 302 -33.30 34.52 29.69
CA GLY A 302 -33.27 34.75 31.14
C GLY A 302 -32.73 33.62 31.97
N GLN A 303 -31.57 33.82 32.53
CA GLN A 303 -31.33 34.07 33.94
C GLN A 303 -29.83 33.93 34.28
N ALA A 304 -29.32 35.01 34.81
CA ALA A 304 -28.00 35.05 35.45
C ALA A 304 -28.05 34.22 36.75
N GLN A 305 -26.99 33.47 37.01
CA GLN A 305 -26.52 33.20 38.38
C GLN A 305 -25.02 32.94 38.40
N ASP A 306 -24.37 33.71 39.26
CA ASP A 306 -23.00 33.66 39.73
C ASP A 306 -22.61 32.31 40.34
N GLY A 307 -21.32 31.98 40.27
CA GLY A 307 -20.78 30.97 41.19
C GLY A 307 -19.48 30.29 40.75
N GLN A 308 -18.37 30.95 41.03
CA GLN A 308 -17.13 30.42 41.66
C GLN A 308 -16.47 29.12 41.20
N ASP A 309 -15.20 29.34 40.80
CA ASP A 309 -13.96 28.61 41.15
C ASP A 309 -13.99 27.08 41.32
N ALA A 310 -13.18 26.41 40.51
CA ALA A 310 -12.10 25.54 41.04
C ALA A 310 -11.22 25.01 39.88
N ALA A 311 -9.96 25.35 39.97
CA ALA A 311 -8.86 24.73 39.20
C ALA A 311 -8.73 23.26 39.61
N GLN A 312 -8.44 22.40 38.64
CA GLN A 312 -7.63 21.20 38.88
C GLN A 312 -6.94 20.75 37.57
N ASP A 313 -5.63 20.67 37.69
CA ASP A 313 -4.64 20.11 36.81
C ASP A 313 -4.87 18.62 36.50
N GLY A 314 -4.45 18.20 35.30
CA GLY A 314 -4.13 16.81 35.04
C GLY A 314 -3.90 16.49 33.57
N PRO A 315 -2.68 16.15 33.16
CA PRO A 315 -2.39 15.80 31.78
C PRO A 315 -2.67 14.34 31.51
N GLY A 316 -3.33 14.05 30.42
CA GLY A 316 -3.56 12.70 29.93
C GLY A 316 -3.42 12.64 28.42
N ALA A 317 -2.18 12.58 27.95
CA ALA A 317 -1.89 12.20 26.57
C ALA A 317 -2.17 10.70 26.41
N THR A 318 -3.08 10.34 25.56
CA THR A 318 -3.17 8.97 25.01
C THR A 318 -3.03 9.03 23.51
N ASP A 319 -1.82 8.81 23.07
CA ASP A 319 -1.45 8.33 21.74
C ASP A 319 -2.11 6.96 21.50
N GLY A 320 -2.70 6.77 20.35
CA GLY A 320 -3.13 5.43 19.99
C GLY A 320 -4.01 5.33 18.78
N ALA A 321 -3.44 5.33 17.59
CA ALA A 321 -4.06 4.60 16.50
C ALA A 321 -2.97 4.11 15.53
N ASN A 322 -2.49 2.95 15.83
CA ASN A 322 -1.63 2.15 14.95
C ASN A 322 -2.56 1.39 13.98
N VAL A 323 -2.72 1.90 12.76
CA VAL A 323 -3.37 1.17 11.69
C VAL A 323 -2.42 0.09 11.22
N GLY A 324 -2.72 -1.14 11.59
CA GLY A 324 -1.96 -2.33 11.24
C GLY A 324 -1.97 -2.58 9.74
N ASP A 325 -0.77 -2.71 9.20
CA ASP A 325 -0.51 -3.35 7.92
C ASP A 325 -0.89 -4.84 8.03
N PRO A 326 -1.70 -5.39 7.15
CA PRO A 326 -1.99 -6.82 7.19
C PRO A 326 -0.73 -7.60 6.84
N ALA A 327 -0.21 -8.32 7.81
CA ALA A 327 0.84 -9.29 7.65
C ALA A 327 0.41 -10.38 6.65
N LEU A 328 1.22 -10.58 5.62
CA LEU A 328 1.20 -11.78 4.79
C LEU A 328 1.64 -12.97 5.66
N GLU A 329 0.68 -13.72 6.19
CA GLU A 329 0.93 -15.05 6.74
C GLU A 329 1.38 -15.99 5.60
N THR A 330 2.65 -16.35 5.63
CA THR A 330 3.17 -17.49 4.86
C THR A 330 2.78 -18.76 5.61
N ALA A 331 1.80 -19.48 5.07
CA ALA A 331 1.54 -20.86 5.50
C ALA A 331 2.70 -21.75 5.04
N ASP A 332 3.49 -22.24 5.98
CA ASP A 332 4.35 -23.40 5.82
C ASP A 332 3.44 -24.64 5.66
N ALA A 333 3.57 -25.29 4.53
CA ALA A 333 3.05 -26.64 4.32
C ALA A 333 4.23 -27.56 4.05
N SER A 334 4.37 -28.53 4.92
CA SER A 334 5.28 -29.66 4.96
C SER A 334 5.28 -30.51 3.69
#